data_1fc1e230987cd29df496ffa86b0071ee
#
_entry.id   1fc1e230987cd29df496ffa86b0071ee
#
_cell.length_a   1.000
_cell.length_b   1.000
_cell.length_c   1.000
_cell.angle_alpha   90.00
_cell.angle_beta   90.00
_cell.angle_gamma   90.00
#
_symmetry.space_group_name_H-M   'P 1'
#
loop_
_entity.id
_entity.type
_entity.pdbx_description
1 polymer ?
#
loop_
_entity_poly.entity_id
_entity_poly.type
_entity_poly.pdbx_seq_one_letter_code
_entity_poly.pdbx_strand_id
1 'polypeptide(L)'
;PYAIKDYYDIDPDLADNIQNRMSEFEDLVKRTHEAGMKVIIDFVPNHVARQYFSDAREPFVEDLGQTDNVSKAFDVNNNFYYLPGQTLTLRFDPQREEDFAYSEFPAKVTGNNHFDAYPSQNDWYETVKLNYGVDYMHGGACHFNTIPNTWEKMLEILLFWADKGVDGFRCDMAEMVPVEFWNWVIPQVKKVRDVIFIAEVYNPDENRNYIYTGHFDYLYDKVGLYDTVRAVMCGQAPASNISHCWQSLEGIQKNMLNFLENHDEQRVASDFFAGDARPGIPGMIVSAAMNTNPVMIYSGQELGERGMDAEGFSGRDGRTTIFDYWSVESLRNWNNNGLFDGAKLTPAERSLREMYAKLLNVVRSEPVIVEGAFYDLMYANSGNPYFNPNRQYAFLRKWKNEVLLVVVNFDRADQCVWVNIPVEAFK
;
A
#
# COMPACT_ATOMS: atom_id res chain seq x y z
N PRO A 1 7.12 13.35 -8.13
CA PRO A 1 7.64 12.15 -7.46
C PRO A 1 6.80 11.82 -6.22
N TYR A 2 6.82 10.54 -5.83
CA TYR A 2 6.22 10.10 -4.57
C TYR A 2 7.17 10.42 -3.41
N ALA A 3 7.20 11.68 -3.01
CA ALA A 3 8.18 12.19 -2.03
C ALA A 3 7.62 13.37 -1.26
N ILE A 4 7.79 13.36 0.05
CA ILE A 4 7.32 14.41 0.95
C ILE A 4 8.18 15.66 0.79
N LYS A 5 7.54 16.83 0.64
CA LYS A 5 8.18 18.15 0.67
C LYS A 5 8.17 18.77 2.06
N ASP A 6 7.13 18.50 2.87
CA ASP A 6 6.98 18.92 4.25
C ASP A 6 6.21 17.84 5.03
N TYR A 7 6.83 17.29 6.07
CA TYR A 7 6.17 16.27 6.92
C TYR A 7 5.14 16.87 7.89
N TYR A 8 5.08 18.18 8.05
CA TYR A 8 4.20 18.83 9.04
C TYR A 8 3.03 19.57 8.38
N ASP A 9 2.86 19.42 7.06
CA ASP A 9 1.84 20.17 6.32
C ASP A 9 0.99 19.29 5.39
N ILE A 10 -0.09 19.87 4.91
CA ILE A 10 -0.98 19.32 3.89
C ILE A 10 -0.69 20.01 2.57
N ASP A 11 -0.73 19.25 1.46
CA ASP A 11 -0.58 19.80 0.13
C ASP A 11 -1.63 20.91 -0.11
N PRO A 12 -1.20 22.13 -0.43
CA PRO A 12 -2.10 23.27 -0.66
C PRO A 12 -3.18 23.00 -1.70
N ASP A 13 -2.88 22.18 -2.71
CA ASP A 13 -3.81 21.88 -3.80
C ASP A 13 -4.96 20.94 -3.38
N LEU A 14 -4.89 20.32 -2.19
CA LEU A 14 -5.97 19.51 -1.62
C LEU A 14 -6.97 20.31 -0.79
N ALA A 15 -6.71 21.61 -0.53
CA ALA A 15 -7.54 22.45 0.30
C ALA A 15 -8.47 23.36 -0.52
N ASP A 16 -9.69 23.57 -0.04
CA ASP A 16 -10.58 24.61 -0.57
C ASP A 16 -10.02 26.01 -0.26
N ASN A 17 -9.43 26.19 0.92
CA ASN A 17 -8.73 27.38 1.34
C ASN A 17 -7.32 27.02 1.83
N ILE A 18 -6.31 27.40 1.04
CA ILE A 18 -4.89 27.10 1.31
C ILE A 18 -4.45 27.50 2.73
N GLN A 19 -4.97 28.63 3.24
CA GLN A 19 -4.62 29.11 4.60
C GLN A 19 -5.22 28.23 5.71
N ASN A 20 -6.25 27.47 5.39
CA ASN A 20 -6.98 26.62 6.33
C ASN A 20 -6.71 25.12 6.12
N ARG A 21 -5.76 24.75 5.24
CA ARG A 21 -5.52 23.36 4.81
C ARG A 21 -5.41 22.36 5.96
N MET A 22 -4.70 22.71 7.03
CA MET A 22 -4.57 21.86 8.20
C MET A 22 -5.91 21.70 8.95
N SER A 23 -6.65 22.79 9.16
CA SER A 23 -7.96 22.71 9.81
C SER A 23 -8.99 21.97 8.95
N GLU A 24 -8.92 22.08 7.63
CA GLU A 24 -9.76 21.28 6.71
C GLU A 24 -9.45 19.79 6.80
N PHE A 25 -8.18 19.43 6.96
CA PHE A 25 -7.77 18.05 7.21
C PHE A 25 -8.28 17.54 8.57
N GLU A 26 -8.12 18.32 9.64
CA GLU A 26 -8.64 17.96 10.96
C GLU A 26 -10.18 17.79 10.95
N ASP A 27 -10.88 18.65 10.21
CA ASP A 27 -12.32 18.52 9.99
C ASP A 27 -12.67 17.25 9.16
N LEU A 28 -11.84 16.87 8.18
CA LEU A 28 -12.01 15.62 7.45
C LEU A 28 -11.88 14.41 8.39
N VAL A 29 -10.85 14.38 9.23
CA VAL A 29 -10.65 13.33 10.24
C VAL A 29 -11.89 13.22 11.15
N LYS A 30 -12.35 14.36 11.67
CA LYS A 30 -13.52 14.44 12.54
C LYS A 30 -14.79 13.89 11.86
N ARG A 31 -15.10 14.34 10.64
CA ARG A 31 -16.28 13.85 9.88
C ARG A 31 -16.19 12.36 9.58
N THR A 32 -14.99 11.85 9.32
CA THR A 32 -14.75 10.43 9.09
C THR A 32 -15.04 9.62 10.35
N HIS A 33 -14.61 10.09 11.52
CA HIS A 33 -14.92 9.45 12.80
C HIS A 33 -16.42 9.52 13.15
N GLU A 34 -17.08 10.66 12.89
CA GLU A 34 -18.53 10.79 13.08
C GLU A 34 -19.32 9.81 12.20
N ALA A 35 -18.79 9.47 11.02
CA ALA A 35 -19.35 8.44 10.16
C ALA A 35 -19.00 6.98 10.58
N GLY A 36 -18.29 6.81 11.69
CA GLY A 36 -17.87 5.49 12.21
C GLY A 36 -16.74 4.84 11.41
N MET A 37 -15.97 5.63 10.66
CA MET A 37 -14.80 5.20 9.90
C MET A 37 -13.52 5.69 10.56
N LYS A 38 -12.38 5.17 10.12
CA LYS A 38 -11.04 5.52 10.58
C LYS A 38 -10.23 6.13 9.46
N VAL A 39 -9.21 6.93 9.81
CA VAL A 39 -8.32 7.60 8.86
C VAL A 39 -6.92 7.00 8.98
N ILE A 40 -6.40 6.51 7.86
CA ILE A 40 -5.02 6.07 7.72
C ILE A 40 -4.37 6.99 6.70
N ILE A 41 -3.19 7.53 7.02
CA ILE A 41 -2.42 8.34 6.08
C ILE A 41 -1.18 7.60 5.59
N ASP A 42 -0.69 7.99 4.42
CA ASP A 42 0.57 7.48 3.92
C ASP A 42 1.75 8.15 4.61
N PHE A 43 2.73 7.36 4.98
CA PHE A 43 3.98 7.79 5.58
C PHE A 43 5.13 7.27 4.73
N VAL A 44 5.92 8.17 4.15
CA VAL A 44 7.04 7.86 3.25
C VAL A 44 8.36 7.99 4.00
N PRO A 45 8.87 6.92 4.65
CA PRO A 45 10.01 7.03 5.56
C PRO A 45 11.38 6.88 4.88
N ASN A 46 11.45 6.28 3.68
CA ASN A 46 12.73 5.96 3.05
C ASN A 46 13.42 7.19 2.44
N HIS A 47 12.65 8.17 1.97
CA HIS A 47 13.16 9.31 1.23
C HIS A 47 12.23 10.52 1.34
N VAL A 48 12.74 11.68 0.98
CA VAL A 48 12.00 12.94 0.84
C VAL A 48 12.30 13.59 -0.51
N ALA A 49 11.56 14.61 -0.88
CA ALA A 49 11.88 15.43 -2.04
C ALA A 49 13.26 16.11 -1.87
N ARG A 50 14.02 16.32 -2.97
CA ARG A 50 15.31 17.02 -2.88
C ARG A 50 15.16 18.43 -2.33
N GLN A 51 14.06 19.09 -2.62
CA GLN A 51 13.73 20.41 -2.13
C GLN A 51 12.92 20.36 -0.81
N TYR A 52 13.13 19.29 0.00
CA TYR A 52 12.49 19.18 1.30
C TYR A 52 12.81 20.39 2.16
N PHE A 53 11.79 21.03 2.65
CA PHE A 53 11.85 22.12 3.62
C PHE A 53 10.50 22.24 4.32
N SER A 54 10.49 22.26 5.65
CA SER A 54 9.26 22.48 6.40
C SER A 54 9.12 23.94 6.82
N ASP A 55 8.06 24.61 6.36
CA ASP A 55 7.66 25.92 6.82
C ASP A 55 6.50 25.88 7.84
N ALA A 56 5.90 24.70 8.02
CA ALA A 56 4.77 24.48 8.94
C ALA A 56 5.16 23.86 10.30
N ARG A 57 6.41 23.40 10.47
CA ARG A 57 6.87 22.85 11.75
C ARG A 57 6.87 23.90 12.86
N GLU A 58 6.76 23.46 14.10
CA GLU A 58 6.90 24.33 15.26
C GLU A 58 8.28 25.02 15.29
N PRO A 59 8.39 26.27 15.75
CA PRO A 59 9.63 27.06 15.66
C PRO A 59 10.85 26.46 16.36
N PHE A 60 10.65 25.58 17.35
CA PHE A 60 11.71 24.91 18.09
C PHE A 60 12.05 23.51 17.60
N VAL A 61 11.35 23.03 16.56
CA VAL A 61 11.63 21.74 15.91
C VAL A 61 12.71 21.94 14.85
N GLU A 62 13.80 21.17 14.98
CA GLU A 62 14.87 21.15 13.97
C GLU A 62 14.40 20.38 12.72
N ASP A 63 14.55 20.98 11.55
CA ASP A 63 14.20 20.33 10.30
C ASP A 63 15.18 19.21 9.90
N LEU A 64 14.75 18.32 9.03
CA LEU A 64 15.61 17.31 8.44
C LEU A 64 16.78 17.97 7.69
N GLY A 65 17.99 17.52 8.00
CA GLY A 65 19.22 18.02 7.38
C GLY A 65 19.73 19.36 7.94
N GLN A 66 18.97 20.02 8.81
CA GLN A 66 19.33 21.37 9.33
C GLN A 66 20.68 21.40 10.06
N THR A 67 21.02 20.32 10.78
CA THR A 67 22.25 20.20 11.55
C THR A 67 23.25 19.22 10.96
N ASP A 68 23.01 18.72 9.74
CA ASP A 68 23.86 17.74 9.08
C ASP A 68 25.28 18.25 8.82
N ASN A 69 26.27 17.41 9.07
CA ASN A 69 27.64 17.65 8.67
C ASN A 69 27.86 17.24 7.20
N VAL A 70 27.66 18.16 6.29
CA VAL A 70 27.73 17.95 4.84
C VAL A 70 29.13 17.61 4.31
N SER A 71 30.19 17.73 5.14
CA SER A 71 31.56 17.32 4.81
C SER A 71 31.79 15.81 4.93
N LYS A 72 30.86 15.09 5.56
CA LYS A 72 30.94 13.64 5.75
C LYS A 72 29.93 12.94 4.84
N ALA A 73 30.36 11.91 4.16
CA ALA A 73 29.51 11.08 3.33
C ALA A 73 28.46 10.33 4.17
N PHE A 74 28.89 9.82 5.32
CA PHE A 74 28.05 9.22 6.36
C PHE A 74 28.42 9.79 7.73
N ASP A 75 27.40 10.09 8.52
CA ASP A 75 27.48 10.32 9.97
C ASP A 75 26.17 9.87 10.59
N VAL A 76 26.20 9.17 11.72
CA VAL A 76 25.00 8.66 12.38
C VAL A 76 24.00 9.76 12.78
N ASN A 77 24.47 10.99 12.95
CA ASN A 77 23.65 12.16 13.29
C ASN A 77 23.15 12.93 12.06
N ASN A 78 23.65 12.61 10.85
CA ASN A 78 23.13 13.19 9.61
C ASN A 78 21.79 12.55 9.23
N ASN A 79 20.88 13.36 8.74
CA ASN A 79 19.59 12.86 8.22
C ASN A 79 19.70 12.37 6.77
N PHE A 80 20.74 12.82 6.04
CA PHE A 80 20.97 12.43 4.65
C PHE A 80 22.37 11.85 4.44
N TYR A 81 22.53 11.11 3.33
CA TYR A 81 23.84 10.71 2.81
C TYR A 81 24.32 11.76 1.82
N TYR A 82 25.55 12.24 2.02
CA TYR A 82 26.17 13.25 1.18
C TYR A 82 27.25 12.67 0.29
N LEU A 83 27.57 13.37 -0.80
CA LEU A 83 28.66 13.10 -1.72
C LEU A 83 29.64 14.28 -1.66
N PRO A 84 30.53 14.37 -0.66
CA PRO A 84 31.37 15.52 -0.41
C PRO A 84 32.21 15.92 -1.63
N GLY A 85 32.20 17.21 -1.96
CA GLY A 85 32.95 17.74 -3.10
C GLY A 85 32.35 17.49 -4.47
N GLN A 86 31.18 16.86 -4.56
CA GLN A 86 30.48 16.59 -5.81
C GLN A 86 29.21 17.45 -5.94
N THR A 87 28.95 17.97 -7.13
CA THR A 87 27.71 18.69 -7.45
C THR A 87 26.75 17.74 -8.15
N LEU A 88 25.47 17.76 -7.79
CA LEU A 88 24.45 17.04 -8.51
C LEU A 88 24.45 17.47 -9.99
N THR A 89 24.55 16.52 -10.88
CA THR A 89 24.61 16.76 -12.31
C THR A 89 23.66 15.81 -13.05
N LEU A 90 22.54 16.34 -13.53
CA LEU A 90 21.62 15.61 -14.39
C LEU A 90 22.14 15.63 -15.83
N ARG A 91 22.20 14.45 -16.46
CA ARG A 91 22.68 14.27 -17.84
C ARG A 91 21.53 14.06 -18.83
N PHE A 92 20.34 14.48 -18.44
CA PHE A 92 19.10 14.44 -19.22
C PHE A 92 18.31 15.70 -18.93
N ASP A 93 17.36 16.04 -19.79
CA ASP A 93 16.46 17.16 -19.56
C ASP A 93 15.41 16.75 -18.51
N PRO A 94 15.32 17.44 -17.36
CA PRO A 94 14.29 17.18 -16.37
C PRO A 94 12.89 17.43 -16.95
N GLN A 95 11.90 16.73 -16.42
CA GLN A 95 10.53 16.81 -16.93
C GLN A 95 9.80 18.12 -16.57
N ARG A 96 10.32 18.88 -15.60
CA ARG A 96 9.73 20.14 -15.11
C ARG A 96 10.73 21.28 -15.29
N GLU A 97 10.24 22.46 -15.73
CA GLU A 97 11.09 23.65 -15.90
C GLU A 97 11.79 24.06 -14.59
N GLU A 98 11.14 23.91 -13.46
CA GLU A 98 11.68 24.23 -12.13
C GLU A 98 12.87 23.35 -11.74
N ASP A 99 13.00 22.14 -12.29
CA ASP A 99 14.13 21.24 -12.05
C ASP A 99 15.42 21.72 -12.70
N PHE A 100 15.34 22.54 -13.75
CA PHE A 100 16.50 23.14 -14.42
C PHE A 100 17.22 24.18 -13.55
N ALA A 101 16.53 24.85 -12.65
CA ALA A 101 17.09 25.86 -11.78
C ALA A 101 17.67 25.30 -10.48
N TYR A 102 17.44 24.00 -10.20
CA TYR A 102 17.89 23.37 -8.95
C TYR A 102 19.38 23.07 -8.98
N SER A 103 20.10 23.51 -7.95
CA SER A 103 21.53 23.25 -7.75
C SER A 103 21.76 22.68 -6.36
N GLU A 104 22.49 21.56 -6.27
CA GLU A 104 22.80 20.89 -5.00
C GLU A 104 24.30 20.60 -4.88
N PHE A 105 24.91 21.19 -3.84
CA PHE A 105 26.30 20.94 -3.47
C PHE A 105 26.45 20.93 -1.95
N PRO A 106 27.05 19.87 -1.36
CA PRO A 106 27.33 18.59 -2.02
C PRO A 106 26.06 17.87 -2.42
N ALA A 107 26.13 17.05 -3.47
CA ALA A 107 25.03 16.21 -3.89
C ALA A 107 24.62 15.21 -2.78
N LYS A 108 23.35 14.81 -2.76
CA LYS A 108 22.80 13.80 -1.87
C LYS A 108 22.41 12.54 -2.66
N VAL A 109 22.42 11.41 -1.97
CA VAL A 109 22.05 10.09 -2.51
C VAL A 109 20.55 10.05 -2.79
N THR A 110 20.14 9.44 -3.92
CA THR A 110 18.73 9.27 -4.26
C THR A 110 18.01 8.23 -3.39
N GLY A 111 16.70 8.33 -3.30
CA GLY A 111 15.86 7.43 -2.50
C GLY A 111 15.99 5.94 -2.86
N ASN A 112 16.33 5.63 -4.11
CA ASN A 112 16.56 4.27 -4.60
C ASN A 112 18.00 3.76 -4.44
N ASN A 113 18.80 4.36 -3.55
CA ASN A 113 20.17 3.95 -3.25
C ASN A 113 21.17 4.17 -4.40
N HIS A 114 21.02 5.23 -5.18
CA HIS A 114 22.02 5.59 -6.18
C HIS A 114 23.08 6.51 -5.56
N PHE A 115 24.27 5.95 -5.28
CA PHE A 115 25.33 6.57 -4.47
C PHE A 115 26.37 7.34 -5.32
N ASP A 116 25.94 8.06 -6.35
CA ASP A 116 26.76 9.01 -7.10
C ASP A 116 26.01 10.30 -7.43
N ALA A 117 26.73 11.30 -7.92
CA ALA A 117 26.18 12.61 -8.22
C ALA A 117 25.54 12.72 -9.62
N TYR A 118 25.40 11.61 -10.34
CA TYR A 118 24.94 11.56 -11.73
C TYR A 118 23.75 10.61 -11.92
N PRO A 119 22.65 10.76 -11.15
CA PRO A 119 21.52 9.88 -11.28
C PRO A 119 20.93 9.95 -12.69
N SER A 120 20.46 8.81 -13.20
CA SER A 120 19.68 8.75 -14.43
C SER A 120 18.23 9.16 -14.18
N GLN A 121 17.45 9.33 -15.24
CA GLN A 121 16.02 9.62 -15.14
C GLN A 121 15.23 8.54 -14.34
N ASN A 122 15.74 7.30 -14.31
CA ASN A 122 15.11 6.17 -13.62
C ASN A 122 15.59 6.00 -12.15
N ASP A 123 16.53 6.83 -11.69
CA ASP A 123 17.13 6.72 -10.36
C ASP A 123 16.43 7.61 -9.31
N TRP A 124 15.13 7.79 -9.40
CA TRP A 124 14.36 8.64 -8.48
C TRP A 124 15.07 9.99 -8.21
N TYR A 125 15.58 10.62 -9.27
CA TYR A 125 16.48 11.77 -9.20
C TYR A 125 15.92 12.97 -8.42
N GLU A 126 14.61 13.07 -8.30
CA GLU A 126 13.91 14.11 -7.55
C GLU A 126 13.87 13.86 -6.03
N THR A 127 14.42 12.74 -5.56
CA THR A 127 14.37 12.31 -4.16
C THR A 127 15.74 12.27 -3.51
N VAL A 128 15.77 12.33 -2.18
CA VAL A 128 16.97 12.08 -1.35
C VAL A 128 16.67 11.05 -0.30
N LYS A 129 17.62 10.10 -0.12
CA LYS A 129 17.53 9.04 0.87
C LYS A 129 17.73 9.55 2.27
N LEU A 130 16.88 9.11 3.20
CA LEU A 130 17.04 9.33 4.63
C LEU A 130 18.02 8.34 5.23
N ASN A 131 18.86 8.84 6.16
CA ASN A 131 19.88 8.07 6.82
C ASN A 131 19.38 7.54 8.18
N TYR A 132 19.14 6.26 8.25
CA TYR A 132 18.72 5.56 9.48
C TYR A 132 19.91 4.94 10.25
N GLY A 133 21.14 5.37 10.02
CA GLY A 133 22.31 4.87 10.73
C GLY A 133 22.95 3.63 10.10
N VAL A 134 22.69 3.36 8.82
CA VAL A 134 23.35 2.29 8.05
C VAL A 134 24.37 2.90 7.11
N ASP A 135 25.64 2.56 7.25
CA ASP A 135 26.71 3.06 6.38
C ASP A 135 26.81 2.24 5.09
N TYR A 136 25.93 2.52 4.14
CA TYR A 136 25.91 1.84 2.83
C TYR A 136 27.18 2.10 2.01
N MET A 137 27.91 3.17 2.29
CA MET A 137 29.13 3.51 1.55
C MET A 137 30.34 2.70 2.00
N HIS A 138 30.29 2.09 3.20
CA HIS A 138 31.35 1.27 3.76
C HIS A 138 30.85 -0.12 4.19
N GLY A 139 30.10 -0.77 3.28
CA GLY A 139 29.71 -2.17 3.43
C GLY A 139 28.45 -2.42 4.25
N GLY A 140 27.61 -1.40 4.50
CA GLY A 140 26.31 -1.56 5.16
C GLY A 140 26.40 -1.77 6.68
N ALA A 141 27.46 -1.26 7.32
CA ALA A 141 27.60 -1.35 8.77
C ALA A 141 26.50 -0.58 9.50
N CYS A 142 25.85 -1.23 10.46
CA CYS A 142 24.78 -0.65 11.28
C CYS A 142 25.37 0.07 12.50
N HIS A 143 24.91 1.30 12.73
CA HIS A 143 25.35 2.17 13.83
C HIS A 143 24.17 2.52 14.74
N PHE A 144 23.59 1.51 15.42
CA PHE A 144 22.39 1.66 16.25
C PHE A 144 22.67 1.70 17.75
N ASN A 145 23.96 1.68 18.17
CA ASN A 145 24.35 1.80 19.59
C ASN A 145 23.96 3.15 20.20
N THR A 146 23.92 4.17 19.36
CA THR A 146 23.32 5.48 19.67
C THR A 146 22.13 5.63 18.72
N ILE A 147 21.01 6.10 19.24
CA ILE A 147 19.83 6.35 18.39
C ILE A 147 20.19 7.37 17.30
N PRO A 148 20.09 7.02 16.02
CA PRO A 148 20.30 7.97 14.93
C PRO A 148 19.33 9.15 15.01
N ASN A 149 19.80 10.35 14.69
CA ASN A 149 18.97 11.56 14.75
C ASN A 149 17.67 11.44 13.91
N THR A 150 17.73 10.78 12.75
CA THR A 150 16.56 10.53 11.91
C THR A 150 15.47 9.75 12.63
N TRP A 151 15.82 8.81 13.52
CA TRP A 151 14.82 8.03 14.27
C TRP A 151 13.99 8.93 15.18
N GLU A 152 14.64 9.86 15.89
CA GLU A 152 13.97 10.80 16.80
C GLU A 152 13.05 11.73 16.03
N LYS A 153 13.52 12.26 14.88
CA LYS A 153 12.71 13.12 14.01
C LYS A 153 11.50 12.38 13.44
N MET A 154 11.65 11.13 13.00
CA MET A 154 10.54 10.34 12.49
C MET A 154 9.53 9.97 13.59
N LEU A 155 9.98 9.73 14.82
CA LEU A 155 9.08 9.54 15.96
C LEU A 155 8.25 10.81 16.20
N GLU A 156 8.87 11.97 16.17
CA GLU A 156 8.19 13.27 16.35
C GLU A 156 7.13 13.50 15.27
N ILE A 157 7.47 13.25 14.00
CA ILE A 157 6.54 13.33 12.85
C ILE A 157 5.35 12.39 13.02
N LEU A 158 5.59 11.13 13.38
CA LEU A 158 4.52 10.15 13.60
C LEU A 158 3.60 10.55 14.75
N LEU A 159 4.16 11.09 15.85
CA LEU A 159 3.38 11.58 16.98
C LEU A 159 2.57 12.84 16.61
N PHE A 160 3.15 13.75 15.82
CA PHE A 160 2.44 14.93 15.31
C PHE A 160 1.15 14.54 14.57
N TRP A 161 1.22 13.62 13.63
CA TRP A 161 0.04 13.17 12.88
C TRP A 161 -0.92 12.35 13.73
N ALA A 162 -0.41 11.51 14.64
CA ALA A 162 -1.25 10.78 15.59
C ALA A 162 -2.02 11.75 16.50
N ASP A 163 -1.43 12.89 16.88
CA ASP A 163 -2.11 13.95 17.66
C ASP A 163 -3.16 14.71 16.84
N LYS A 164 -3.04 14.73 15.49
CA LYS A 164 -4.08 15.23 14.59
C LYS A 164 -5.27 14.28 14.45
N GLY A 165 -5.21 13.12 15.09
CA GLY A 165 -6.32 12.17 15.17
C GLY A 165 -6.33 11.10 14.10
N VAL A 166 -5.26 10.91 13.32
CA VAL A 166 -5.18 9.76 12.41
C VAL A 166 -5.12 8.45 13.19
N ASP A 167 -5.74 7.40 12.65
CA ASP A 167 -5.84 6.10 13.30
C ASP A 167 -4.75 5.12 12.86
N GLY A 168 -3.92 5.51 11.90
CA GLY A 168 -2.83 4.66 11.45
C GLY A 168 -2.01 5.23 10.30
N PHE A 169 -0.98 4.47 9.95
CA PHE A 169 -0.02 4.82 8.92
C PHE A 169 0.19 3.66 7.94
N ARG A 170 0.09 3.94 6.64
CA ARG A 170 0.63 3.09 5.59
C ARG A 170 2.07 3.52 5.34
N CYS A 171 3.03 2.64 5.55
CA CYS A 171 4.45 2.96 5.45
C CYS A 171 4.98 2.52 4.09
N ASP A 172 5.25 3.52 3.23
CA ASP A 172 5.81 3.35 1.90
C ASP A 172 7.21 2.75 1.96
N MET A 173 7.48 1.79 1.07
CA MET A 173 8.80 1.16 0.95
C MET A 173 9.43 0.79 2.30
N ALA A 174 8.63 0.28 3.24
CA ALA A 174 9.04 0.02 4.62
C ALA A 174 10.25 -0.92 4.73
N GLU A 175 10.42 -1.84 3.78
CA GLU A 175 11.56 -2.76 3.73
C GLU A 175 12.90 -2.08 3.34
N MET A 176 12.88 -0.86 2.82
CA MET A 176 14.08 -0.06 2.57
C MET A 176 14.58 0.69 3.82
N VAL A 177 13.83 0.61 4.92
CA VAL A 177 14.17 1.18 6.23
C VAL A 177 14.49 0.03 7.19
N PRO A 178 15.58 0.12 7.99
CA PRO A 178 15.98 -0.97 8.89
C PRO A 178 14.85 -1.40 9.83
N VAL A 179 14.68 -2.72 9.99
CA VAL A 179 13.64 -3.26 10.87
C VAL A 179 13.85 -2.83 12.34
N GLU A 180 15.08 -2.54 12.73
CA GLU A 180 15.44 -2.04 14.05
C GLU A 180 14.82 -0.67 14.35
N PHE A 181 14.70 0.20 13.33
CA PHE A 181 13.95 1.46 13.47
C PHE A 181 12.48 1.19 13.80
N TRP A 182 11.83 0.29 13.06
CA TRP A 182 10.44 -0.06 13.28
C TRP A 182 10.23 -0.68 14.67
N ASN A 183 11.12 -1.59 15.08
CA ASN A 183 11.14 -2.16 16.42
C ASN A 183 11.23 -1.10 17.52
N TRP A 184 11.96 -0.02 17.27
CA TRP A 184 12.13 1.06 18.23
C TRP A 184 10.94 2.05 18.20
N VAL A 185 10.44 2.45 17.01
CA VAL A 185 9.49 3.56 16.87
C VAL A 185 8.04 3.13 17.12
N ILE A 186 7.59 2.00 16.55
CA ILE A 186 6.20 1.57 16.59
C ILE A 186 5.68 1.39 18.04
N PRO A 187 6.41 0.72 18.95
CA PRO A 187 5.97 0.61 20.34
C PRO A 187 5.87 1.95 21.06
N GLN A 188 6.71 2.93 20.70
CA GLN A 188 6.67 4.27 21.31
C GLN A 188 5.43 5.04 20.86
N VAL A 189 5.11 5.03 19.58
CA VAL A 189 3.89 5.67 19.05
C VAL A 189 2.65 5.02 19.65
N LYS A 190 2.56 3.67 19.63
CA LYS A 190 1.44 2.91 20.19
C LYS A 190 1.24 3.09 21.70
N LYS A 191 2.30 3.41 22.43
CA LYS A 191 2.19 3.73 23.86
C LYS A 191 1.44 5.04 24.12
N VAL A 192 1.50 5.99 23.17
CA VAL A 192 0.88 7.33 23.28
C VAL A 192 -0.47 7.36 22.60
N ARG A 193 -0.64 6.68 21.47
CA ARG A 193 -1.85 6.64 20.65
C ARG A 193 -2.17 5.22 20.17
N ASP A 194 -3.45 4.88 20.14
CA ASP A 194 -3.93 3.61 19.57
C ASP A 194 -4.02 3.74 18.05
N VAL A 195 -2.90 3.47 17.37
CA VAL A 195 -2.76 3.55 15.92
C VAL A 195 -2.27 2.23 15.35
N ILE A 196 -2.62 1.95 14.08
CA ILE A 196 -2.13 0.78 13.36
C ILE A 196 -1.03 1.16 12.36
N PHE A 197 -0.16 0.19 12.06
CA PHE A 197 0.89 0.34 11.06
C PHE A 197 0.74 -0.74 9.98
N ILE A 198 0.67 -0.29 8.73
CA ILE A 198 0.61 -1.13 7.54
C ILE A 198 1.90 -0.93 6.76
N ALA A 199 2.64 -1.99 6.45
CA ALA A 199 3.88 -1.88 5.70
C ALA A 199 3.74 -2.36 4.26
N GLU A 200 4.38 -1.63 3.37
CA GLU A 200 4.70 -2.10 2.03
C GLU A 200 6.02 -2.89 2.11
N VAL A 201 5.90 -4.23 2.05
CA VAL A 201 7.01 -5.19 2.05
C VAL A 201 6.79 -6.17 0.91
N TYR A 202 7.74 -6.26 -0.01
CA TYR A 202 7.65 -7.10 -1.21
C TYR A 202 8.51 -8.36 -1.13
N ASN A 203 9.44 -8.44 -0.18
CA ASN A 203 10.20 -9.66 0.06
C ASN A 203 9.44 -10.60 1.02
N PRO A 204 8.87 -11.74 0.56
CA PRO A 204 8.12 -12.64 1.44
C PRO A 204 8.95 -13.23 2.59
N ASP A 205 10.27 -13.34 2.42
CA ASP A 205 11.16 -13.86 3.46
C ASP A 205 11.26 -12.90 4.66
N GLU A 206 11.00 -11.62 4.44
CA GLU A 206 11.00 -10.58 5.48
C GLU A 206 9.66 -10.43 6.19
N ASN A 207 8.56 -11.00 5.70
CA ASN A 207 7.23 -10.81 6.28
C ASN A 207 7.20 -11.05 7.79
N ARG A 208 7.76 -12.18 8.25
CA ARG A 208 7.78 -12.50 9.69
C ARG A 208 8.65 -11.55 10.49
N ASN A 209 9.73 -11.07 9.90
CA ASN A 209 10.63 -10.11 10.53
C ASN A 209 9.94 -8.76 10.76
N TYR A 210 9.23 -8.24 9.76
CA TYR A 210 8.51 -6.96 9.88
C TYR A 210 7.29 -7.06 10.81
N ILE A 211 6.62 -8.23 10.89
CA ILE A 211 5.51 -8.44 11.83
C ILE A 211 6.02 -8.61 13.26
N TYR A 212 6.96 -9.53 13.49
CA TYR A 212 7.35 -9.89 14.86
C TYR A 212 8.41 -8.97 15.45
N THR A 213 9.43 -8.59 14.67
CA THR A 213 10.47 -7.67 15.10
C THR A 213 10.06 -6.22 14.83
N GLY A 214 9.53 -5.92 13.66
CA GLY A 214 9.12 -4.58 13.26
C GLY A 214 7.84 -4.09 13.92
N HIS A 215 7.01 -4.97 14.49
CA HIS A 215 5.72 -4.67 15.15
C HIS A 215 4.62 -4.11 14.24
N PHE A 216 4.71 -4.34 12.93
CA PHE A 216 3.63 -3.99 12.03
C PHE A 216 2.38 -4.82 12.27
N ASP A 217 1.23 -4.19 12.19
CA ASP A 217 -0.06 -4.85 12.31
C ASP A 217 -0.41 -5.62 11.04
N TYR A 218 -0.12 -5.01 9.87
CA TYR A 218 -0.42 -5.58 8.57
C TYR A 218 0.70 -5.32 7.56
N LEU A 219 0.87 -6.26 6.63
CA LEU A 219 1.75 -6.14 5.45
C LEU A 219 0.95 -6.35 4.17
N TYR A 220 1.34 -5.71 3.09
CA TYR A 220 0.80 -5.99 1.76
C TYR A 220 1.08 -7.43 1.34
N ASP A 221 0.06 -8.18 0.94
CA ASP A 221 0.23 -9.50 0.30
C ASP A 221 0.35 -9.33 -1.21
N LYS A 222 1.44 -8.68 -1.66
CA LYS A 222 1.68 -8.39 -3.07
C LYS A 222 2.25 -9.62 -3.78
N VAL A 223 3.40 -10.11 -3.36
CA VAL A 223 4.15 -11.18 -4.03
C VAL A 223 3.52 -12.55 -3.78
N GLY A 224 2.73 -12.70 -2.71
CA GLY A 224 1.98 -13.92 -2.41
C GLY A 224 0.64 -13.98 -3.14
N LEU A 225 -0.42 -13.52 -2.46
CA LEU A 225 -1.80 -13.70 -2.94
C LEU A 225 -2.12 -12.84 -4.16
N TYR A 226 -1.73 -11.54 -4.16
CA TYR A 226 -2.05 -10.66 -5.29
C TYR A 226 -1.50 -11.21 -6.62
N ASP A 227 -0.20 -11.50 -6.70
CA ASP A 227 0.43 -11.99 -7.94
C ASP A 227 -0.17 -13.33 -8.39
N THR A 228 -0.46 -14.22 -7.44
CA THR A 228 -1.09 -15.51 -7.73
C THR A 228 -2.50 -15.36 -8.26
N VAL A 229 -3.35 -14.57 -7.59
CA VAL A 229 -4.74 -14.35 -8.00
C VAL A 229 -4.78 -13.65 -9.36
N ARG A 230 -3.91 -12.66 -9.59
CA ARG A 230 -3.74 -12.02 -10.89
C ARG A 230 -3.44 -13.03 -12.00
N ALA A 231 -2.45 -13.88 -11.79
CA ALA A 231 -2.07 -14.90 -12.75
C ALA A 231 -3.22 -15.91 -13.03
N VAL A 232 -3.98 -16.29 -12.01
CA VAL A 232 -5.17 -17.16 -12.14
C VAL A 232 -6.27 -16.45 -12.95
N MET A 233 -6.58 -15.21 -12.64
CA MET A 233 -7.58 -14.40 -13.35
C MET A 233 -7.23 -14.21 -14.83
N CYS A 234 -5.95 -14.01 -15.12
CA CYS A 234 -5.43 -13.90 -16.49
C CYS A 234 -5.28 -15.28 -17.21
N GLY A 235 -5.56 -16.39 -16.54
CA GLY A 235 -5.43 -17.73 -17.10
C GLY A 235 -3.99 -18.23 -17.25
N GLN A 236 -3.05 -17.60 -16.58
CA GLN A 236 -1.62 -17.91 -16.63
C GLN A 236 -1.19 -18.91 -15.56
N ALA A 237 -2.01 -19.12 -14.52
CA ALA A 237 -1.75 -20.06 -13.45
C ALA A 237 -3.03 -20.84 -13.06
N PRO A 238 -2.89 -22.07 -12.50
CA PRO A 238 -4.01 -22.80 -11.96
C PRO A 238 -4.51 -22.21 -10.64
N ALA A 239 -5.83 -22.25 -10.39
CA ALA A 239 -6.43 -21.76 -9.16
C ALA A 239 -5.91 -22.50 -7.92
N SER A 240 -5.47 -23.75 -8.06
CA SER A 240 -4.84 -24.52 -6.97
C SER A 240 -3.58 -23.88 -6.39
N ASN A 241 -2.92 -22.95 -7.13
CA ASN A 241 -1.76 -22.23 -6.61
C ASN A 241 -2.11 -21.32 -5.43
N ILE A 242 -3.37 -20.91 -5.30
CA ILE A 242 -3.85 -20.10 -4.16
C ILE A 242 -3.62 -20.84 -2.83
N SER A 243 -3.66 -22.18 -2.83
CA SER A 243 -3.36 -22.98 -1.63
C SER A 243 -1.95 -22.72 -1.06
N HIS A 244 -0.96 -22.49 -1.94
CA HIS A 244 0.41 -22.19 -1.49
C HIS A 244 0.52 -20.83 -0.81
N CYS A 245 -0.30 -19.85 -1.20
CA CYS A 245 -0.24 -18.50 -0.64
C CYS A 245 -0.55 -18.51 0.86
N TRP A 246 -1.64 -19.17 1.28
CA TRP A 246 -1.98 -19.22 2.69
C TRP A 246 -1.07 -20.16 3.49
N GLN A 247 -0.56 -21.25 2.87
CA GLN A 247 0.36 -22.19 3.54
C GLN A 247 1.70 -21.50 3.86
N SER A 248 2.25 -20.71 2.95
CA SER A 248 3.51 -19.98 3.16
C SER A 248 3.40 -18.94 4.28
N LEU A 249 2.20 -18.45 4.53
CA LEU A 249 1.89 -17.43 5.55
C LEU A 249 1.43 -18.04 6.88
N GLU A 250 1.59 -19.36 7.11
CA GLU A 250 1.13 -19.99 8.35
C GLU A 250 1.61 -19.22 9.59
N GLY A 251 0.65 -18.90 10.48
CA GLY A 251 0.88 -18.12 11.70
C GLY A 251 0.80 -16.60 11.53
N ILE A 252 0.88 -16.07 10.29
CA ILE A 252 0.80 -14.63 10.01
C ILE A 252 -0.30 -14.24 9.02
N GLN A 253 -1.14 -15.18 8.60
CA GLN A 253 -2.19 -14.91 7.60
C GLN A 253 -3.08 -13.72 7.97
N LYS A 254 -3.42 -13.59 9.25
CA LYS A 254 -4.26 -12.50 9.78
C LYS A 254 -3.59 -11.11 9.72
N ASN A 255 -2.28 -11.08 9.53
CA ASN A 255 -1.48 -9.86 9.47
C ASN A 255 -1.23 -9.39 8.02
N MET A 256 -1.86 -10.02 7.03
CA MET A 256 -1.72 -9.60 5.64
C MET A 256 -2.85 -8.67 5.22
N LEU A 257 -2.54 -7.67 4.40
CA LEU A 257 -3.53 -6.83 3.72
C LEU A 257 -3.69 -7.33 2.28
N ASN A 258 -4.83 -7.91 1.97
CA ASN A 258 -5.14 -8.41 0.63
C ASN A 258 -5.71 -7.29 -0.25
N PHE A 259 -5.46 -7.34 -1.55
CA PHE A 259 -5.97 -6.37 -2.52
C PHE A 259 -5.92 -6.94 -3.95
N LEU A 260 -6.63 -6.30 -4.89
CA LEU A 260 -6.54 -6.56 -6.32
C LEU A 260 -6.05 -5.35 -7.11
N GLU A 261 -6.17 -4.16 -6.56
CA GLU A 261 -5.73 -2.90 -7.15
C GLU A 261 -5.11 -2.00 -6.08
N ASN A 262 -4.13 -1.22 -6.49
CA ASN A 262 -3.60 -0.08 -5.76
C ASN A 262 -3.08 0.97 -6.77
N HIS A 263 -2.43 2.02 -6.29
CA HIS A 263 -1.91 3.11 -7.14
C HIS A 263 -0.69 2.71 -7.99
N ASP A 264 -0.03 1.58 -7.70
CA ASP A 264 1.15 1.08 -8.42
C ASP A 264 0.83 -0.04 -9.41
N GLU A 265 -0.32 -0.71 -9.24
CA GLU A 265 -0.68 -1.87 -10.05
C GLU A 265 -1.74 -1.51 -11.12
N GLN A 266 -1.77 -2.29 -12.20
CA GLN A 266 -2.78 -2.12 -13.22
C GLN A 266 -4.18 -2.39 -12.66
N ARG A 267 -5.16 -1.62 -13.15
CA ARG A 267 -6.59 -1.86 -12.89
C ARG A 267 -7.00 -3.22 -13.43
N VAL A 268 -7.84 -3.93 -12.69
CA VAL A 268 -8.37 -5.25 -13.13
C VAL A 268 -9.06 -5.15 -14.49
N ALA A 269 -9.81 -4.08 -14.74
CA ALA A 269 -10.52 -3.88 -15.98
C ALA A 269 -9.65 -3.38 -17.15
N SER A 270 -8.35 -3.11 -16.93
CA SER A 270 -7.44 -2.67 -17.99
C SER A 270 -7.12 -3.80 -18.98
N ASP A 271 -6.71 -3.41 -20.20
CA ASP A 271 -6.22 -4.34 -21.22
C ASP A 271 -4.90 -5.03 -20.80
N PHE A 272 -4.22 -4.50 -19.77
CA PHE A 272 -2.96 -5.02 -19.23
C PHE A 272 -3.16 -6.00 -18.08
N PHE A 273 -4.40 -6.22 -17.63
CA PHE A 273 -4.74 -7.20 -16.60
C PHE A 273 -5.83 -8.15 -17.13
N ALA A 274 -7.10 -7.99 -16.76
CA ALA A 274 -8.16 -8.94 -17.16
C ALA A 274 -9.03 -8.43 -18.32
N GLY A 275 -8.92 -7.18 -18.72
CA GLY A 275 -9.66 -6.54 -19.81
C GLY A 275 -11.14 -6.24 -19.51
N ASP A 276 -11.64 -6.71 -18.37
CA ASP A 276 -13.00 -6.51 -17.86
C ASP A 276 -12.95 -6.59 -16.33
N ALA A 277 -13.83 -5.86 -15.65
CA ALA A 277 -13.90 -5.85 -14.18
C ALA A 277 -14.52 -7.12 -13.58
N ARG A 278 -15.36 -7.85 -14.32
CA ARG A 278 -16.07 -9.05 -13.82
C ARG A 278 -15.16 -10.21 -13.45
N PRO A 279 -14.10 -10.53 -14.19
CA PRO A 279 -13.09 -11.52 -13.76
C PRO A 279 -12.45 -11.20 -12.42
N GLY A 280 -12.53 -9.95 -11.94
CA GLY A 280 -12.11 -9.54 -10.60
C GLY A 280 -12.98 -10.08 -9.48
N ILE A 281 -14.26 -10.41 -9.75
CA ILE A 281 -15.21 -10.85 -8.70
C ILE A 281 -14.72 -12.11 -7.95
N PRO A 282 -14.36 -13.23 -8.61
CA PRO A 282 -13.86 -14.39 -7.90
C PRO A 282 -12.55 -14.11 -7.15
N GLY A 283 -11.66 -13.32 -7.73
CA GLY A 283 -10.42 -12.88 -7.06
C GLY A 283 -10.72 -12.06 -5.80
N MET A 284 -11.69 -11.15 -5.88
CA MET A 284 -12.11 -10.34 -4.73
C MET A 284 -12.77 -11.17 -3.63
N ILE A 285 -13.58 -12.18 -3.98
CA ILE A 285 -14.18 -13.10 -3.01
C ILE A 285 -13.09 -13.88 -2.26
N VAL A 286 -12.10 -14.40 -2.98
CA VAL A 286 -10.95 -15.07 -2.35
C VAL A 286 -10.21 -14.11 -1.41
N SER A 287 -9.84 -12.92 -1.91
CA SER A 287 -9.07 -11.93 -1.13
C SER A 287 -9.81 -11.47 0.13
N ALA A 288 -11.14 -11.36 0.07
CA ALA A 288 -11.94 -10.81 1.17
C ALA A 288 -12.47 -11.88 2.16
N ALA A 289 -12.68 -13.13 1.73
CA ALA A 289 -13.37 -14.13 2.52
C ALA A 289 -12.48 -15.31 2.98
N MET A 290 -11.27 -15.45 2.43
CA MET A 290 -10.41 -16.59 2.73
C MET A 290 -9.89 -16.58 4.16
N ASN A 291 -9.65 -15.40 4.73
CA ASN A 291 -9.09 -15.28 6.08
C ASN A 291 -9.78 -14.16 6.88
N THR A 292 -9.28 -13.88 8.08
CA THR A 292 -9.78 -12.83 9.00
C THR A 292 -9.06 -11.49 8.80
N ASN A 293 -8.13 -11.41 7.87
CA ASN A 293 -7.33 -10.24 7.56
C ASN A 293 -8.13 -9.17 6.78
N PRO A 294 -7.70 -7.91 6.82
CA PRO A 294 -8.33 -6.83 6.06
C PRO A 294 -8.12 -6.98 4.55
N VAL A 295 -9.01 -6.33 3.79
CA VAL A 295 -8.90 -6.20 2.34
C VAL A 295 -8.98 -4.73 1.94
N MET A 296 -8.16 -4.33 0.99
CA MET A 296 -8.14 -2.98 0.45
C MET A 296 -8.87 -2.92 -0.89
N ILE A 297 -9.66 -1.87 -1.08
CA ILE A 297 -10.30 -1.51 -2.35
C ILE A 297 -9.68 -0.19 -2.81
N TYR A 298 -9.11 -0.20 -4.00
CA TYR A 298 -8.61 1.03 -4.60
C TYR A 298 -9.78 1.83 -5.20
N SER A 299 -9.78 3.14 -4.97
CA SER A 299 -10.86 4.04 -5.41
C SER A 299 -11.16 3.88 -6.90
N GLY A 300 -12.42 3.55 -7.24
CA GLY A 300 -12.88 3.24 -8.59
C GLY A 300 -12.87 1.75 -8.97
N GLN A 301 -12.24 0.88 -8.18
CA GLN A 301 -12.26 -0.57 -8.42
C GLN A 301 -13.69 -1.12 -8.45
N GLU A 302 -14.54 -0.67 -7.54
CA GLU A 302 -15.95 -1.04 -7.44
C GLU A 302 -16.82 -0.49 -8.60
N LEU A 303 -16.27 0.44 -9.37
CA LEU A 303 -16.88 0.99 -10.58
C LEU A 303 -16.36 0.34 -11.86
N GLY A 304 -15.29 -0.46 -11.76
CA GLY A 304 -14.62 -1.05 -12.90
C GLY A 304 -13.76 -0.06 -13.69
N GLU A 305 -13.12 0.90 -12.97
CA GLU A 305 -12.17 1.82 -13.59
C GLU A 305 -11.10 1.07 -14.37
N ARG A 306 -10.82 1.53 -15.58
CA ARG A 306 -9.93 0.82 -16.51
C ARG A 306 -8.49 1.32 -16.50
N GLY A 307 -8.22 2.58 -16.15
CA GLY A 307 -6.90 3.19 -16.25
C GLY A 307 -6.35 3.14 -17.69
N MET A 308 -7.19 3.39 -18.70
CA MET A 308 -6.85 3.20 -20.11
C MET A 308 -6.73 4.51 -20.88
N ASP A 309 -6.67 5.64 -20.18
CA ASP A 309 -6.30 6.94 -20.73
C ASP A 309 -4.80 7.22 -20.50
N ALA A 310 -4.39 8.46 -20.35
CA ALA A 310 -2.98 8.83 -20.21
C ALA A 310 -2.51 8.97 -18.75
N GLU A 311 -3.28 8.44 -17.81
CA GLU A 311 -3.09 8.58 -16.35
C GLU A 311 -2.12 7.57 -15.72
N GLY A 312 -1.44 6.74 -16.51
CA GLY A 312 -0.46 5.78 -16.04
C GLY A 312 0.93 6.37 -15.80
N PHE A 313 1.86 5.57 -15.26
CA PHE A 313 3.26 5.96 -15.04
C PHE A 313 4.01 6.32 -16.33
N SER A 314 3.63 5.67 -17.42
CA SER A 314 4.22 5.86 -18.76
C SER A 314 3.16 6.21 -19.79
N GLY A 315 2.13 6.96 -19.40
CA GLY A 315 0.94 7.20 -20.21
C GLY A 315 -0.06 6.05 -20.09
N ARG A 316 -0.56 5.53 -21.19
CA ARG A 316 -1.57 4.48 -21.22
C ARG A 316 -0.99 3.10 -20.87
N ASP A 317 -0.94 2.76 -19.60
CA ASP A 317 -0.35 1.51 -19.09
C ASP A 317 -1.28 0.71 -18.14
N GLY A 318 -2.54 1.09 -18.04
CA GLY A 318 -3.55 0.40 -17.22
C GLY A 318 -3.53 0.78 -15.75
N ARG A 319 -2.78 1.82 -15.38
CA ARG A 319 -2.73 2.36 -14.02
C ARG A 319 -3.50 3.67 -13.92
N THR A 320 -3.95 3.97 -12.72
CA THR A 320 -4.42 5.30 -12.34
C THR A 320 -3.53 5.76 -11.19
N THR A 321 -2.45 6.47 -11.53
CA THR A 321 -1.46 6.87 -10.54
C THR A 321 -1.91 8.08 -9.73
N ILE A 322 -1.23 8.31 -8.60
CA ILE A 322 -1.42 9.47 -7.75
C ILE A 322 -0.29 10.49 -7.89
N PHE A 323 0.58 10.33 -8.89
CA PHE A 323 1.73 11.22 -9.11
C PHE A 323 1.37 12.54 -9.79
N ASP A 324 0.16 12.61 -10.35
CA ASP A 324 -0.38 13.80 -11.02
C ASP A 324 -1.86 13.99 -10.67
N TYR A 325 -2.40 15.16 -11.03
CA TYR A 325 -3.80 15.55 -10.79
C TYR A 325 -4.72 14.97 -11.87
N TRP A 326 -5.13 13.74 -11.70
CA TRP A 326 -6.02 13.03 -12.60
C TRP A 326 -7.48 13.13 -12.18
N SER A 327 -8.36 13.17 -13.16
CA SER A 327 -9.79 13.14 -12.96
C SER A 327 -10.43 12.13 -13.91
N VAL A 328 -10.49 10.87 -13.46
CA VAL A 328 -11.02 9.77 -14.27
C VAL A 328 -12.55 9.80 -14.36
N GLU A 329 -13.09 9.35 -15.49
CA GLU A 329 -14.50 9.48 -15.82
C GLU A 329 -15.42 8.72 -14.85
N SER A 330 -15.06 7.50 -14.48
CA SER A 330 -15.82 6.68 -13.53
C SER A 330 -16.02 7.37 -12.19
N LEU A 331 -14.97 8.00 -11.64
CA LEU A 331 -15.03 8.74 -10.37
C LEU A 331 -15.80 10.05 -10.50
N ARG A 332 -15.67 10.78 -11.63
CA ARG A 332 -16.50 11.97 -11.89
C ARG A 332 -17.99 11.61 -11.97
N ASN A 333 -18.31 10.53 -12.65
CA ASN A 333 -19.69 10.05 -12.77
C ASN A 333 -20.25 9.58 -11.41
N TRP A 334 -19.43 8.94 -10.59
CA TRP A 334 -19.79 8.59 -9.22
C TRP A 334 -20.01 9.83 -8.35
N ASN A 335 -19.09 10.79 -8.38
CA ASN A 335 -19.19 12.02 -7.61
C ASN A 335 -20.43 12.85 -8.00
N ASN A 336 -20.72 12.95 -9.28
CA ASN A 336 -21.86 13.69 -9.83
C ASN A 336 -22.05 15.08 -9.18
N ASN A 337 -20.99 15.89 -9.16
CA ASN A 337 -20.98 17.22 -8.51
C ASN A 337 -21.32 17.16 -7.01
N GLY A 338 -20.84 16.17 -6.28
CA GLY A 338 -21.03 15.99 -4.84
C GLY A 338 -22.37 15.35 -4.45
N LEU A 339 -23.20 14.92 -5.41
CA LEU A 339 -24.48 14.26 -5.12
C LEU A 339 -24.34 12.80 -4.71
N PHE A 340 -23.32 12.09 -5.25
CA PHE A 340 -23.05 10.66 -4.99
C PHE A 340 -24.27 9.73 -5.13
N ASP A 341 -25.19 10.08 -6.05
CA ASP A 341 -26.49 9.42 -6.24
C ASP A 341 -26.44 8.28 -7.28
N GLY A 342 -25.31 8.08 -7.93
CA GLY A 342 -25.12 7.09 -8.97
C GLY A 342 -25.89 7.37 -10.28
N ALA A 343 -26.50 8.56 -10.44
CA ALA A 343 -27.34 8.88 -11.59
C ALA A 343 -26.57 8.86 -12.92
N LYS A 344 -25.28 9.18 -12.90
CA LYS A 344 -24.41 9.17 -14.08
C LYS A 344 -23.70 7.83 -14.32
N LEU A 345 -23.81 6.87 -13.40
CA LEU A 345 -23.22 5.55 -13.60
C LEU A 345 -23.99 4.75 -14.66
N THR A 346 -23.27 4.00 -15.46
CA THR A 346 -23.84 3.01 -16.36
C THR A 346 -24.48 1.86 -15.58
N PRO A 347 -25.39 1.07 -16.20
CA PRO A 347 -25.95 -0.13 -15.55
C PRO A 347 -24.88 -1.14 -15.10
N ALA A 348 -23.78 -1.27 -15.87
CA ALA A 348 -22.69 -2.19 -15.55
C ALA A 348 -21.91 -1.74 -14.30
N GLU A 349 -21.55 -0.46 -14.21
CA GLU A 349 -20.89 0.13 -13.04
C GLU A 349 -21.75 0.01 -11.78
N ARG A 350 -23.05 0.32 -11.89
CA ARG A 350 -24.00 0.14 -10.77
C ARG A 350 -24.06 -1.30 -10.29
N SER A 351 -24.22 -2.25 -11.22
CA SER A 351 -24.29 -3.67 -10.88
C SER A 351 -23.00 -4.18 -10.22
N LEU A 352 -21.84 -3.75 -10.73
CA LEU A 352 -20.55 -4.11 -10.14
C LEU A 352 -20.43 -3.54 -8.72
N ARG A 353 -20.74 -2.26 -8.52
CA ARG A 353 -20.71 -1.60 -7.22
C ARG A 353 -21.67 -2.24 -6.21
N GLU A 354 -22.86 -2.62 -6.63
CA GLU A 354 -23.82 -3.35 -5.80
C GLU A 354 -23.26 -4.72 -5.37
N MET A 355 -22.58 -5.42 -6.26
CA MET A 355 -21.90 -6.68 -5.94
C MET A 355 -20.80 -6.47 -4.90
N TYR A 356 -19.92 -5.46 -5.09
CA TYR A 356 -18.90 -5.13 -4.09
C TYR A 356 -19.50 -4.76 -2.74
N ALA A 357 -20.54 -3.92 -2.74
CA ALA A 357 -21.25 -3.54 -1.51
C ALA A 357 -21.84 -4.77 -0.79
N LYS A 358 -22.45 -5.70 -1.53
CA LYS A 358 -22.98 -6.94 -0.97
C LYS A 358 -21.87 -7.82 -0.40
N LEU A 359 -20.78 -8.04 -1.15
CA LEU A 359 -19.63 -8.84 -0.71
C LEU A 359 -19.02 -8.27 0.57
N LEU A 360 -18.70 -6.98 0.58
CA LEU A 360 -18.03 -6.33 1.71
C LEU A 360 -18.93 -6.28 2.95
N ASN A 361 -20.25 -6.10 2.78
CA ASN A 361 -21.19 -6.17 3.89
C ASN A 361 -21.25 -7.60 4.49
N VAL A 362 -21.31 -8.64 3.65
CA VAL A 362 -21.24 -10.04 4.11
C VAL A 362 -19.93 -10.30 4.86
N VAL A 363 -18.78 -9.93 4.27
CA VAL A 363 -17.46 -10.10 4.89
C VAL A 363 -17.37 -9.41 6.26
N ARG A 364 -17.93 -8.20 6.37
CA ARG A 364 -17.90 -7.42 7.62
C ARG A 364 -18.84 -7.98 8.69
N SER A 365 -20.00 -8.52 8.31
CA SER A 365 -21.09 -8.84 9.25
C SER A 365 -21.16 -10.31 9.64
N GLU A 366 -20.63 -11.22 8.81
CA GLU A 366 -20.74 -12.66 9.04
C GLU A 366 -19.65 -13.17 10.01
N PRO A 367 -20.01 -13.60 11.24
CA PRO A 367 -19.03 -14.07 12.22
C PRO A 367 -18.16 -15.22 11.70
N VAL A 368 -18.72 -16.06 10.83
CA VAL A 368 -18.00 -17.18 10.21
C VAL A 368 -16.84 -16.75 9.33
N ILE A 369 -16.89 -15.51 8.79
CA ILE A 369 -15.77 -14.92 8.04
C ILE A 369 -14.86 -14.13 8.98
N VAL A 370 -15.43 -13.30 9.85
CA VAL A 370 -14.67 -12.38 10.72
C VAL A 370 -13.82 -13.15 11.75
N GLU A 371 -14.38 -14.25 12.33
CA GLU A 371 -13.77 -14.99 13.43
C GLU A 371 -13.45 -16.46 13.10
N GLY A 372 -13.95 -16.94 11.95
CA GLY A 372 -13.93 -18.35 11.62
C GLY A 372 -12.55 -18.88 11.20
N ALA A 373 -12.34 -20.17 11.41
CA ALA A 373 -11.20 -20.90 10.86
C ALA A 373 -11.38 -21.16 9.38
N PHE A 374 -10.28 -21.18 8.65
CA PHE A 374 -10.21 -21.51 7.24
C PHE A 374 -9.88 -22.99 7.04
N TYR A 375 -10.49 -23.61 6.03
CA TYR A 375 -10.19 -24.98 5.63
C TYR A 375 -10.18 -25.11 4.10
N ASP A 376 -9.02 -25.41 3.53
CA ASP A 376 -8.84 -25.59 2.09
C ASP A 376 -9.47 -26.90 1.61
N LEU A 377 -10.27 -26.86 0.55
CA LEU A 377 -10.90 -28.02 -0.06
C LEU A 377 -10.20 -28.51 -1.33
N MET A 378 -9.13 -27.82 -1.78
CA MET A 378 -8.49 -28.12 -3.06
C MET A 378 -7.88 -29.52 -3.09
N TYR A 379 -7.27 -29.98 -2.00
CA TYR A 379 -6.68 -31.33 -1.92
C TYR A 379 -7.75 -32.43 -2.08
N ALA A 380 -8.96 -32.23 -1.54
CA ALA A 380 -10.06 -33.20 -1.62
C ALA A 380 -10.72 -33.19 -3.02
N ASN A 381 -10.42 -32.20 -3.85
CA ASN A 381 -11.00 -32.03 -5.17
C ASN A 381 -9.98 -32.16 -6.34
N SER A 382 -8.72 -32.47 -6.05
CA SER A 382 -7.66 -32.61 -7.06
C SER A 382 -7.95 -33.68 -8.12
N GLY A 383 -8.62 -34.77 -7.75
CA GLY A 383 -9.05 -35.86 -8.64
C GLY A 383 -10.54 -35.88 -8.96
N ASN A 384 -11.27 -34.83 -8.59
CA ASN A 384 -12.72 -34.78 -8.79
C ASN A 384 -13.06 -34.43 -10.26
N PRO A 385 -13.74 -35.30 -11.03
CA PRO A 385 -14.02 -35.06 -12.46
C PRO A 385 -15.03 -33.92 -12.70
N TYR A 386 -15.73 -33.47 -11.67
CA TYR A 386 -16.71 -32.38 -11.71
C TYR A 386 -16.17 -31.09 -11.09
N PHE A 387 -14.87 -31.01 -10.82
CA PHE A 387 -14.18 -29.83 -10.28
C PHE A 387 -12.85 -29.63 -10.99
N ASN A 388 -12.69 -28.46 -11.62
CA ASN A 388 -11.46 -28.14 -12.33
C ASN A 388 -10.54 -27.28 -11.44
N PRO A 389 -9.48 -27.85 -10.82
CA PRO A 389 -8.60 -27.11 -9.92
C PRO A 389 -7.75 -26.04 -10.63
N ASN A 390 -7.76 -26.01 -11.97
CA ASN A 390 -7.12 -24.93 -12.71
C ASN A 390 -7.98 -23.65 -12.76
N ARG A 391 -9.31 -23.80 -12.60
CA ARG A 391 -10.27 -22.71 -12.77
C ARG A 391 -11.20 -22.48 -11.60
N GLN A 392 -11.31 -23.45 -10.70
CA GLN A 392 -12.15 -23.32 -9.51
C GLN A 392 -11.30 -23.41 -8.25
N TYR A 393 -11.72 -22.64 -7.25
CA TYR A 393 -11.15 -22.66 -5.91
C TYR A 393 -12.27 -22.83 -4.89
N ALA A 394 -12.11 -23.71 -3.92
CA ALA A 394 -13.12 -23.96 -2.91
C ALA A 394 -12.51 -24.10 -1.52
N PHE A 395 -13.18 -23.50 -0.53
CA PHE A 395 -12.78 -23.55 0.87
C PHE A 395 -13.97 -23.43 1.80
N LEU A 396 -13.78 -23.80 3.06
CA LEU A 396 -14.74 -23.59 4.12
C LEU A 396 -14.24 -22.51 5.09
N ARG A 397 -15.20 -21.82 5.66
CA ARG A 397 -15.04 -21.03 6.89
C ARG A 397 -15.89 -21.67 7.97
N LYS A 398 -15.38 -21.79 9.20
CA LYS A 398 -16.10 -22.41 10.32
C LYS A 398 -15.98 -21.56 11.58
N TRP A 399 -17.12 -21.23 12.17
CA TRP A 399 -17.20 -20.54 13.45
C TRP A 399 -18.31 -21.16 14.29
N LYS A 400 -17.96 -21.75 15.44
CA LYS A 400 -18.92 -22.48 16.29
C LYS A 400 -19.68 -23.56 15.49
N ASN A 401 -21.00 -23.43 15.38
CA ASN A 401 -21.87 -24.35 14.62
C ASN A 401 -22.15 -23.91 13.20
N GLU A 402 -21.60 -22.78 12.77
CA GLU A 402 -21.78 -22.24 11.42
C GLU A 402 -20.65 -22.68 10.50
N VAL A 403 -21.02 -23.10 9.31
CA VAL A 403 -20.07 -23.45 8.25
C VAL A 403 -20.49 -22.74 6.97
N LEU A 404 -19.58 -21.99 6.38
CA LEU A 404 -19.76 -21.35 5.08
C LEU A 404 -18.88 -22.07 4.06
N LEU A 405 -19.50 -22.58 2.99
CA LEU A 405 -18.81 -23.06 1.81
C LEU A 405 -18.67 -21.93 0.82
N VAL A 406 -17.42 -21.61 0.43
CA VAL A 406 -17.12 -20.66 -0.62
C VAL A 406 -16.58 -21.43 -1.83
N VAL A 407 -17.19 -21.21 -2.98
CA VAL A 407 -16.76 -21.77 -4.26
C VAL A 407 -16.67 -20.63 -5.28
N VAL A 408 -15.51 -20.46 -5.88
CA VAL A 408 -15.28 -19.44 -6.91
C VAL A 408 -14.88 -20.09 -8.23
N ASN A 409 -15.35 -19.50 -9.32
CA ASN A 409 -15.05 -19.94 -10.67
C ASN A 409 -14.33 -18.82 -11.42
N PHE A 410 -13.07 -19.06 -11.79
CA PHE A 410 -12.24 -18.16 -12.60
C PHE A 410 -12.41 -18.40 -14.11
N ASP A 411 -13.28 -19.35 -14.52
CA ASP A 411 -13.63 -19.51 -15.93
C ASP A 411 -14.56 -18.37 -16.37
N ARG A 412 -14.48 -17.97 -17.62
CA ARG A 412 -15.40 -16.97 -18.21
C ARG A 412 -16.78 -17.53 -18.48
N ALA A 413 -16.92 -18.85 -18.52
CA ALA A 413 -18.19 -19.55 -18.71
C ALA A 413 -18.75 -20.05 -17.38
N ASP A 414 -20.07 -20.05 -17.29
CA ASP A 414 -20.77 -20.69 -16.18
C ASP A 414 -20.45 -22.18 -16.12
N GLN A 415 -20.15 -22.68 -14.92
CA GLN A 415 -19.80 -24.08 -14.68
C GLN A 415 -20.70 -24.67 -13.61
N CYS A 416 -21.17 -25.91 -13.85
CA CYS A 416 -21.79 -26.72 -12.83
C CYS A 416 -20.71 -27.56 -12.15
N VAL A 417 -20.47 -27.35 -10.86
CA VAL A 417 -19.40 -28.02 -10.12
C VAL A 417 -19.94 -28.83 -8.97
N TRP A 418 -19.30 -29.94 -8.65
CA TRP A 418 -19.52 -30.73 -7.45
C TRP A 418 -18.29 -30.65 -6.59
N VAL A 419 -18.48 -30.29 -5.32
CA VAL A 419 -17.38 -30.10 -4.37
C VAL A 419 -17.39 -31.23 -3.38
N ASN A 420 -16.31 -32.00 -3.30
CA ASN A 420 -16.09 -32.98 -2.25
C ASN A 420 -15.72 -32.25 -0.95
N ILE A 421 -16.47 -32.53 0.10
CA ILE A 421 -16.19 -32.02 1.44
C ILE A 421 -15.87 -33.23 2.32
N PRO A 422 -14.62 -33.40 2.76
CA PRO A 422 -14.21 -34.56 3.57
C PRO A 422 -14.75 -34.45 5.00
N VAL A 423 -14.96 -35.59 5.66
CA VAL A 423 -15.49 -35.63 7.03
C VAL A 423 -14.59 -34.91 8.02
N GLU A 424 -13.30 -34.87 7.77
CA GLU A 424 -12.30 -34.16 8.58
C GLU A 424 -12.54 -32.65 8.64
N ALA A 425 -13.17 -32.08 7.61
CA ALA A 425 -13.52 -30.66 7.57
C ALA A 425 -14.56 -30.25 8.63
N PHE A 426 -15.27 -31.22 9.24
CA PHE A 426 -16.29 -31.00 10.25
C PHE A 426 -15.82 -31.34 11.68
N LYS A 427 -14.65 -31.91 11.82
CA LYS A 427 -14.01 -32.19 13.10
C LYS A 427 -13.24 -30.98 13.61
#